data_ff8070786e1111a46a70dcf1e1f44d84
#
_entry.id   ff8070786e1111a46a70dcf1e1f44d84
#
_cell.length_a   1.000
_cell.length_b   1.000
_cell.length_c   1.000
_cell.angle_alpha   90.00
_cell.angle_beta   90.00
_cell.angle_gamma   90.00
#
_symmetry.space_group_name_H-M   'P 1'
#
loop_
_entity.id
_entity.type
_entity.pdbx_description
1 polymer ?
#
loop_
_entity_poly.entity_id
_entity_poly.type
_entity_poly.pdbx_seq_one_letter_code
_entity_poly.pdbx_strand_id
1 'polypeptide(L)'
;MKIQKRDGRVVPYEEDKIREAIHKANNEVEERYRASEGLIEEILEDVQQEGRQTQTVEHIQDMIEEHLVEHNKYTLAKKYIVYRYQRSLLRKSNTTDESILKLIRNENKELAEENSNKNTRLASTQRDYIAGEVSRDVTRRLLLPEHIAMAHDNGVLHFHDADYFIQPIFNCCLINIKDMLDNGTSINGKMIESPKSFQVACTVTTQIIAAVASNQYGGQSVNIKHLGKYLRKSREKFAKQLEDEFGDTLDQAAKDKIVQMRLHDELKSGVQTIQYQINTLMTTNGQSPFVTLFLHIDENDEYVEETVQIIMEILRQRIEGTKNEKGVYVTPAFPKLVYVLDENNCLKGGKYDYVTKLAAQCSAKRMYPDYISAKKMRENYEGNVFSCMGCRSFLSPWKDENGEYKWEGRFNQGVVSINLPQIGILAKGNEEKFWKLLDERLELCYEALMCRHKALEGVVSDVSPIHWQYGAIARLKKGETIDKYLHNG
;
A
#
# COMPACT_ATOMS: atom_id res chain seq x y z
N MET A 1 -13.41 21.94 37.94
CA MET A 1 -12.51 22.13 36.80
C MET A 1 -12.16 20.81 36.17
N LYS A 2 -11.94 20.77 34.87
CA LYS A 2 -11.51 19.57 34.12
C LYS A 2 -10.23 19.86 33.38
N ILE A 3 -9.44 18.83 33.15
CA ILE A 3 -8.16 18.91 32.41
C ILE A 3 -8.27 18.13 31.12
N GLN A 4 -7.99 18.78 30.02
CA GLN A 4 -7.79 18.14 28.73
C GLN A 4 -6.33 17.64 28.66
N LYS A 5 -6.18 16.32 28.66
CA LYS A 5 -4.88 15.71 28.45
C LYS A 5 -4.42 15.85 27.00
N ARG A 6 -3.14 15.67 26.73
CA ARG A 6 -2.52 15.74 25.40
C ARG A 6 -3.13 14.75 24.38
N ASP A 7 -3.69 13.65 24.86
CA ASP A 7 -4.42 12.65 24.06
C ASP A 7 -5.90 13.01 23.83
N GLY A 8 -6.30 14.24 24.14
CA GLY A 8 -7.67 14.73 23.99
C GLY A 8 -8.65 14.33 25.09
N ARG A 9 -8.29 13.37 25.96
CA ARG A 9 -9.17 12.93 27.06
C ARG A 9 -9.35 14.06 28.09
N VAL A 10 -10.60 14.24 28.51
CA VAL A 10 -10.95 15.20 29.56
C VAL A 10 -11.13 14.44 30.87
N VAL A 11 -10.30 14.77 31.86
CA VAL A 11 -10.27 14.15 33.18
C VAL A 11 -10.55 15.17 34.29
N PRO A 12 -10.95 14.76 35.49
CA PRO A 12 -11.03 15.65 36.64
C PRO A 12 -9.67 16.30 36.93
N TYR A 13 -9.71 17.51 37.46
CA TYR A 13 -8.50 18.17 37.98
C TYR A 13 -8.02 17.46 39.24
N GLU A 14 -6.75 17.17 39.32
CA GLU A 14 -6.07 16.52 40.45
C GLU A 14 -4.89 17.42 40.85
N GLU A 15 -5.07 18.17 41.92
CA GLU A 15 -4.11 19.13 42.47
C GLU A 15 -2.77 18.49 42.85
N ASP A 16 -2.83 17.31 43.44
CA ASP A 16 -1.64 16.54 43.86
C ASP A 16 -0.63 16.31 42.74
N LYS A 17 -1.10 16.17 41.52
CA LYS A 17 -0.19 15.97 40.36
C LYS A 17 0.66 17.21 40.05
N ILE A 18 0.10 18.40 40.25
CA ILE A 18 0.83 19.66 40.06
C ILE A 18 1.83 19.82 41.20
N ARG A 19 1.36 19.63 42.43
CA ARG A 19 2.15 19.69 43.66
C ARG A 19 3.38 18.74 43.55
N GLU A 20 3.16 17.50 43.20
CA GLU A 20 4.24 16.53 42.98
C GLU A 20 5.22 16.95 41.90
N ALA A 21 4.76 17.57 40.80
CA ALA A 21 5.63 18.00 39.73
C ALA A 21 6.56 19.13 40.20
N ILE A 22 6.07 20.08 40.98
CA ILE A 22 6.86 21.18 41.54
C ILE A 22 7.83 20.62 42.60
N HIS A 23 7.42 19.72 43.46
CA HIS A 23 8.29 19.08 44.46
C HIS A 23 9.41 18.28 43.81
N LYS A 24 9.14 17.58 42.69
CA LYS A 24 10.21 16.87 41.95
C LYS A 24 11.24 17.87 41.41
N ALA A 25 10.80 19.02 40.91
CA ALA A 25 11.72 20.07 40.47
C ALA A 25 12.48 20.70 41.66
N ASN A 26 11.82 20.91 42.81
CA ASN A 26 12.44 21.40 44.03
C ASN A 26 13.60 20.48 44.50
N ASN A 27 13.50 19.17 44.36
CA ASN A 27 14.52 18.22 44.73
C ASN A 27 15.79 18.29 43.85
N GLU A 28 15.68 18.90 42.67
CA GLU A 28 16.77 19.08 41.71
C GLU A 28 17.58 20.38 41.93
N VAL A 29 17.17 21.20 42.89
CA VAL A 29 17.82 22.49 43.20
C VAL A 29 18.17 22.60 44.68
N GLU A 30 19.21 23.45 44.96
CA GLU A 30 19.61 23.77 46.34
C GLU A 30 18.43 24.43 47.08
N GLU A 31 18.33 24.25 48.39
CA GLU A 31 17.23 24.70 49.25
C GLU A 31 16.88 26.19 49.09
N ARG A 32 17.85 27.06 48.91
CA ARG A 32 17.68 28.51 48.69
C ARG A 32 16.91 28.86 47.41
N TYR A 33 16.88 27.99 46.42
CA TYR A 33 16.22 28.18 45.15
C TYR A 33 14.84 27.52 45.06
N ARG A 34 14.47 26.70 46.07
CA ARG A 34 13.20 25.99 46.10
C ARG A 34 11.99 26.94 46.22
N ALA A 35 10.90 26.54 45.67
CA ALA A 35 9.59 27.10 45.95
C ALA A 35 9.16 26.68 47.37
N SER A 36 8.65 27.63 48.15
CA SER A 36 8.06 27.32 49.46
C SER A 36 6.66 26.72 49.26
N GLU A 37 6.15 26.03 50.28
CA GLU A 37 4.78 25.52 50.26
C GLU A 37 3.76 26.65 50.00
N GLY A 38 3.97 27.84 50.58
CA GLY A 38 3.09 28.99 50.32
C GLY A 38 3.03 29.42 48.86
N LEU A 39 4.19 29.38 48.13
CA LEU A 39 4.21 29.68 46.71
C LEU A 39 3.53 28.55 45.91
N ILE A 40 3.68 27.29 46.32
CA ILE A 40 3.02 26.16 45.68
C ILE A 40 1.48 26.30 45.82
N GLU A 41 1.00 26.66 47.01
CA GLU A 41 -0.42 26.88 47.22
C GLU A 41 -0.94 28.04 46.36
N GLU A 42 -0.24 29.15 46.30
CA GLU A 42 -0.58 30.30 45.45
C GLU A 42 -0.72 29.88 43.97
N ILE A 43 0.24 29.13 43.43
CA ILE A 43 0.17 28.60 42.07
C ILE A 43 -1.06 27.71 41.88
N LEU A 44 -1.39 26.86 42.84
CA LEU A 44 -2.54 25.95 42.76
C LEU A 44 -3.86 26.72 42.80
N GLU A 45 -3.96 27.76 43.65
CA GLU A 45 -5.12 28.65 43.73
C GLU A 45 -5.35 29.38 42.41
N ASP A 46 -4.31 29.96 41.79
CA ASP A 46 -4.39 30.68 40.54
C ASP A 46 -4.79 29.79 39.37
N VAL A 47 -4.25 28.57 39.30
CA VAL A 47 -4.70 27.56 38.34
C VAL A 47 -6.18 27.22 38.49
N GLN A 48 -6.70 27.21 39.71
CA GLN A 48 -8.14 26.98 39.97
C GLN A 48 -9.02 28.18 39.66
N GLN A 49 -8.52 29.42 39.92
CA GLN A 49 -9.28 30.65 39.80
C GLN A 49 -9.36 31.18 38.35
N GLU A 50 -8.57 30.69 37.42
CA GLU A 50 -8.55 31.16 36.02
C GLU A 50 -9.92 31.06 35.31
N GLY A 51 -10.91 30.40 35.92
CA GLY A 51 -12.34 30.46 35.51
C GLY A 51 -12.69 29.64 34.26
N ARG A 52 -11.77 28.92 33.64
CA ARG A 52 -12.06 28.05 32.51
C ARG A 52 -12.61 26.70 32.98
N GLN A 53 -13.73 26.26 32.40
CA GLN A 53 -14.31 24.95 32.71
C GLN A 53 -13.37 23.78 32.36
N THR A 54 -12.55 23.95 31.35
CA THR A 54 -11.56 22.93 30.90
C THR A 54 -10.26 23.66 30.52
N GLN A 55 -9.14 23.24 31.11
CA GLN A 55 -7.79 23.72 30.81
C GLN A 55 -6.95 22.59 30.18
N THR A 56 -5.95 22.95 29.37
CA THR A 56 -4.98 21.98 28.85
C THR A 56 -3.81 21.78 29.82
N VAL A 57 -3.17 20.62 29.75
CA VAL A 57 -1.96 20.35 30.55
C VAL A 57 -0.85 21.35 30.23
N GLU A 58 -0.71 21.74 28.96
CA GLU A 58 0.26 22.73 28.51
C GLU A 58 0.04 24.08 29.19
N HIS A 59 -1.18 24.56 29.14
CA HIS A 59 -1.53 25.86 29.74
C HIS A 59 -1.24 25.91 31.25
N ILE A 60 -1.56 24.82 31.98
CA ILE A 60 -1.23 24.73 33.42
C ILE A 60 0.30 24.76 33.63
N GLN A 61 1.05 24.06 32.76
CA GLN A 61 2.52 24.06 32.87
C GLN A 61 3.11 25.45 32.57
N ASP A 62 2.55 26.17 31.60
CA ASP A 62 2.97 27.53 31.28
C ASP A 62 2.70 28.46 32.47
N MET A 63 1.53 28.37 33.11
CA MET A 63 1.22 29.12 34.33
C MET A 63 2.24 28.85 35.46
N ILE A 64 2.59 27.58 35.70
CA ILE A 64 3.58 27.23 36.72
C ILE A 64 4.93 27.88 36.40
N GLU A 65 5.37 27.86 35.16
CA GLU A 65 6.62 28.47 34.70
C GLU A 65 6.60 29.98 34.91
N GLU A 66 5.52 30.67 34.56
CA GLU A 66 5.32 32.09 34.71
C GLU A 66 5.38 32.48 36.19
N HIS A 67 4.65 31.81 37.07
CA HIS A 67 4.65 32.08 38.54
C HIS A 67 6.04 31.89 39.15
N LEU A 68 6.75 30.84 38.77
CA LEU A 68 8.13 30.60 39.25
C LEU A 68 9.07 31.74 38.83
N VAL A 69 8.92 32.27 37.62
CA VAL A 69 9.71 33.42 37.14
C VAL A 69 9.35 34.70 37.85
N GLU A 70 8.03 35.02 38.02
CA GLU A 70 7.52 36.21 38.71
C GLU A 70 7.99 36.29 40.16
N HIS A 71 8.09 35.13 40.82
CA HIS A 71 8.59 35.04 42.21
C HIS A 71 10.12 34.90 42.30
N ASN A 72 10.85 35.25 41.21
CA ASN A 72 12.31 35.25 41.14
C ASN A 72 12.94 33.86 41.37
N LYS A 73 12.20 32.76 41.19
CA LYS A 73 12.70 31.40 41.28
C LYS A 73 13.30 30.88 39.97
N TYR A 74 14.12 31.71 39.31
CA TYR A 74 14.71 31.44 37.97
C TYR A 74 15.44 30.09 37.86
N THR A 75 16.19 29.72 38.92
CA THR A 75 16.93 28.44 38.90
C THR A 75 15.98 27.26 38.90
N LEU A 76 14.89 27.33 39.68
CA LEU A 76 13.83 26.32 39.73
C LEU A 76 13.03 26.28 38.43
N ALA A 77 12.62 27.46 37.91
CA ALA A 77 11.90 27.59 36.65
C ALA A 77 12.69 26.95 35.50
N LYS A 78 14.01 27.23 35.40
CA LYS A 78 14.89 26.61 34.40
C LYS A 78 14.94 25.08 34.53
N LYS A 79 15.01 24.55 35.75
CA LYS A 79 15.01 23.11 36.02
C LYS A 79 13.65 22.49 35.65
N TYR A 80 12.54 23.17 35.98
CA TYR A 80 11.20 22.73 35.63
C TYR A 80 10.98 22.67 34.10
N ILE A 81 11.40 23.71 33.37
CA ILE A 81 11.33 23.77 31.89
C ILE A 81 12.18 22.65 31.27
N VAL A 82 13.42 22.47 31.73
CA VAL A 82 14.29 21.40 31.24
C VAL A 82 13.69 20.01 31.54
N TYR A 83 13.15 19.80 32.74
CA TYR A 83 12.48 18.55 33.10
C TYR A 83 11.24 18.32 32.22
N ARG A 84 10.40 19.33 32.02
CA ARG A 84 9.25 19.29 31.10
C ARG A 84 9.68 18.91 29.68
N TYR A 85 10.73 19.57 29.17
CA TYR A 85 11.29 19.28 27.85
C TYR A 85 11.83 17.86 27.75
N GLN A 86 12.63 17.41 28.71
CA GLN A 86 13.17 16.05 28.78
C GLN A 86 12.03 15.00 28.85
N ARG A 87 11.01 15.26 29.66
CA ARG A 87 9.81 14.38 29.71
C ARG A 87 9.01 14.38 28.41
N SER A 88 8.99 15.49 27.69
CA SER A 88 8.39 15.58 26.37
C SER A 88 9.20 14.76 25.35
N LEU A 89 10.53 14.88 25.38
CA LEU A 89 11.45 14.09 24.57
C LEU A 89 11.34 12.59 24.88
N LEU A 90 11.38 12.21 26.16
CA LEU A 90 11.25 10.82 26.61
C LEU A 90 9.90 10.20 26.19
N ARG A 91 8.81 10.96 26.25
CA ARG A 91 7.52 10.47 25.75
C ARG A 91 7.48 10.35 24.23
N LYS A 92 8.19 11.22 23.51
CA LYS A 92 8.31 11.16 22.05
C LYS A 92 9.29 10.08 21.60
N SER A 93 10.36 9.82 22.37
CA SER A 93 11.38 8.80 22.06
C SER A 93 10.98 7.39 22.51
N ASN A 94 10.31 7.26 23.66
CA ASN A 94 9.94 5.95 24.22
C ASN A 94 9.01 5.11 23.34
N THR A 95 8.23 5.73 22.43
CA THR A 95 7.36 4.96 21.53
C THR A 95 8.15 4.32 20.40
N THR A 96 9.06 5.04 19.76
CA THR A 96 9.85 4.54 18.62
C THR A 96 10.94 3.56 19.06
N ASP A 97 11.71 3.89 20.09
CA ASP A 97 12.76 3.02 20.62
C ASP A 97 12.19 1.71 21.21
N GLU A 98 11.08 1.79 21.93
CA GLU A 98 10.39 0.61 22.47
C GLU A 98 9.81 -0.26 21.34
N SER A 99 9.22 0.34 20.31
CA SER A 99 8.71 -0.37 19.13
C SER A 99 9.86 -1.09 18.41
N ILE A 100 10.99 -0.43 18.18
CA ILE A 100 12.19 -1.03 17.59
C ILE A 100 12.72 -2.19 18.43
N LEU A 101 12.81 -2.02 19.74
CA LEU A 101 13.27 -3.10 20.63
C LEU A 101 12.31 -4.30 20.63
N LYS A 102 11.00 -4.08 20.63
CA LYS A 102 10.01 -5.15 20.50
C LYS A 102 10.11 -5.88 19.16
N LEU A 103 10.40 -5.16 18.07
CA LEU A 103 10.68 -5.77 16.76
C LEU A 103 11.91 -6.68 16.81
N ILE A 104 13.02 -6.18 17.32
CA ILE A 104 14.29 -6.93 17.41
C ILE A 104 14.13 -8.19 18.27
N ARG A 105 13.33 -8.11 19.33
CA ARG A 105 13.06 -9.23 20.24
C ARG A 105 11.96 -10.18 19.72
N ASN A 106 11.34 -9.90 18.58
CA ASN A 106 10.17 -10.63 18.05
C ASN A 106 8.98 -10.67 19.03
N GLU A 107 8.79 -9.63 19.82
CA GLU A 107 7.72 -9.48 20.82
C GLU A 107 6.48 -8.78 20.25
N ASN A 108 6.55 -8.24 19.04
CA ASN A 108 5.43 -7.55 18.38
C ASN A 108 4.53 -8.56 17.66
N LYS A 109 3.49 -9.03 18.35
CA LYS A 109 2.52 -10.00 17.83
C LYS A 109 1.65 -9.45 16.72
N GLU A 110 1.30 -8.16 16.76
CA GLU A 110 0.47 -7.53 15.74
C GLU A 110 1.17 -7.54 14.39
N LEU A 111 2.43 -7.12 14.32
CA LEU A 111 3.22 -7.17 13.11
C LEU A 111 3.49 -8.60 12.62
N ALA A 112 3.60 -9.57 13.53
CA ALA A 112 3.79 -10.97 13.15
C ALA A 112 2.59 -11.56 12.39
N GLU A 113 1.40 -11.00 12.59
CA GLU A 113 0.13 -11.46 12.02
C GLU A 113 -0.40 -10.54 10.91
N GLU A 114 0.17 -9.32 10.75
CA GLU A 114 -0.37 -8.26 9.92
C GLU A 114 -0.33 -8.60 8.41
N ASN A 115 0.68 -9.30 7.95
CA ASN A 115 0.93 -9.47 6.52
C ASN A 115 1.31 -10.89 6.13
N SER A 116 0.48 -11.53 5.32
CA SER A 116 0.75 -12.89 4.78
C SER A 116 1.95 -12.95 3.82
N ASN A 117 2.45 -11.82 3.34
CA ASN A 117 3.57 -11.73 2.39
C ASN A 117 4.89 -11.27 3.02
N LYS A 118 4.92 -11.02 4.34
CA LYS A 118 6.13 -10.67 5.10
C LYS A 118 6.38 -11.70 6.21
N ASN A 119 7.62 -12.15 6.34
CA ASN A 119 8.05 -12.97 7.46
C ASN A 119 8.88 -12.12 8.43
N THR A 120 8.28 -11.69 9.52
CA THR A 120 8.89 -10.78 10.51
C THR A 120 10.12 -11.34 11.23
N ARG A 121 10.39 -12.63 11.12
CA ARG A 121 11.58 -13.27 11.72
C ARG A 121 12.83 -13.15 10.85
N LEU A 122 12.67 -12.79 9.57
CA LEU A 122 13.81 -12.60 8.66
C LEU A 122 14.50 -11.27 8.92
N ALA A 123 15.82 -11.27 8.96
CA ALA A 123 16.64 -10.07 9.20
C ALA A 123 16.38 -8.95 8.18
N SER A 124 16.15 -9.29 6.91
CA SER A 124 15.78 -8.33 5.86
C SER A 124 14.45 -7.64 6.15
N THR A 125 13.44 -8.40 6.56
CA THR A 125 12.12 -7.88 6.93
C THR A 125 12.19 -7.03 8.20
N GLN A 126 12.95 -7.47 9.22
CA GLN A 126 13.16 -6.66 10.43
C GLN A 126 13.81 -5.32 10.13
N ARG A 127 14.79 -5.30 9.20
CA ARG A 127 15.43 -4.05 8.77
C ARG A 127 14.44 -3.08 8.13
N ASP A 128 13.54 -3.56 7.30
CA ASP A 128 12.47 -2.75 6.70
C ASP A 128 11.51 -2.20 7.76
N TYR A 129 11.10 -3.01 8.72
CA TYR A 129 10.24 -2.57 9.83
C TYR A 129 10.91 -1.52 10.72
N ILE A 130 12.21 -1.65 11.02
CA ILE A 130 12.95 -0.64 11.78
C ILE A 130 12.98 0.68 11.02
N ALA A 131 13.24 0.65 9.71
CA ALA A 131 13.17 1.84 8.86
C ALA A 131 11.75 2.43 8.86
N GLY A 132 10.71 1.59 8.82
CA GLY A 132 9.31 1.98 8.90
C GLY A 132 8.96 2.68 10.21
N GLU A 133 9.39 2.17 11.36
CA GLU A 133 9.15 2.83 12.66
C GLU A 133 9.77 4.22 12.74
N VAL A 134 11.01 4.37 12.28
CA VAL A 134 11.69 5.68 12.21
C VAL A 134 10.94 6.62 11.25
N SER A 135 10.58 6.14 10.07
CA SER A 135 9.87 6.92 9.05
C SER A 135 8.48 7.37 9.54
N ARG A 136 7.75 6.50 10.22
CA ARG A 136 6.44 6.79 10.82
C ARG A 136 6.54 7.91 11.86
N ASP A 137 7.53 7.84 12.75
CA ASP A 137 7.76 8.87 13.76
C ASP A 137 8.09 10.23 13.11
N VAL A 138 8.99 10.24 12.13
CA VAL A 138 9.36 11.46 11.39
C VAL A 138 8.14 12.04 10.65
N THR A 139 7.37 11.19 9.96
CA THR A 139 6.17 11.60 9.25
C THR A 139 5.18 12.31 10.18
N ARG A 140 4.87 11.71 11.33
CA ARG A 140 3.90 12.25 12.27
C ARG A 140 4.36 13.51 12.98
N ARG A 141 5.65 13.62 13.29
CA ARG A 141 6.19 14.77 14.06
C ARG A 141 6.62 15.94 13.22
N LEU A 142 7.06 15.72 11.99
CA LEU A 142 7.75 16.73 11.20
C LEU A 142 7.13 17.01 9.82
N LEU A 143 6.50 16.01 9.19
CA LEU A 143 6.07 16.14 7.81
C LEU A 143 4.57 16.41 7.66
N LEU A 144 3.74 15.80 8.51
CA LEU A 144 2.30 16.07 8.50
C LEU A 144 1.97 17.36 9.25
N PRO A 145 0.99 18.14 8.79
CA PRO A 145 0.40 19.21 9.58
C PRO A 145 -0.08 18.69 10.95
N GLU A 146 0.12 19.46 12.00
CA GLU A 146 -0.17 19.02 13.38
C GLU A 146 -1.61 18.51 13.55
N HIS A 147 -2.60 19.22 12.98
CA HIS A 147 -4.01 18.82 13.08
C HIS A 147 -4.31 17.49 12.38
N ILE A 148 -3.63 17.17 11.26
CA ILE A 148 -3.77 15.88 10.58
C ILE A 148 -3.10 14.76 11.39
N ALA A 149 -1.91 15.01 11.92
CA ALA A 149 -1.24 14.06 12.82
C ALA A 149 -2.08 13.78 14.07
N MET A 150 -2.66 14.81 14.69
CA MET A 150 -3.58 14.66 15.83
C MET A 150 -4.87 13.93 15.45
N ALA A 151 -5.44 14.18 14.28
CA ALA A 151 -6.62 13.47 13.81
C ALA A 151 -6.35 11.98 13.61
N HIS A 152 -5.17 11.62 13.10
CA HIS A 152 -4.71 10.24 13.00
C HIS A 152 -4.51 9.59 14.38
N ASP A 153 -3.82 10.26 15.30
CA ASP A 153 -3.50 9.77 16.64
C ASP A 153 -4.76 9.56 17.50
N ASN A 154 -5.78 10.39 17.32
CA ASN A 154 -7.07 10.31 18.00
C ASN A 154 -8.06 9.35 17.32
N GLY A 155 -7.65 8.67 16.26
CA GLY A 155 -8.50 7.73 15.53
C GLY A 155 -9.69 8.37 14.82
N VAL A 156 -9.60 9.65 14.50
CA VAL A 156 -10.60 10.40 13.72
C VAL A 156 -10.55 9.98 12.25
N LEU A 157 -9.36 9.91 11.73
CA LEU A 157 -9.01 9.34 10.44
C LEU A 157 -7.81 8.39 10.59
N HIS A 158 -7.54 7.57 9.58
CA HIS A 158 -6.32 6.80 9.51
C HIS A 158 -5.54 7.20 8.25
N PHE A 159 -4.37 7.80 8.44
CA PHE A 159 -3.41 8.07 7.38
C PHE A 159 -2.60 6.80 7.16
N HIS A 160 -2.96 6.00 6.13
CA HIS A 160 -2.32 4.72 5.85
C HIS A 160 -0.85 4.90 5.47
N ASP A 161 -0.04 3.89 5.76
CA ASP A 161 1.35 3.78 5.28
C ASP A 161 2.20 5.04 5.57
N ALA A 162 2.06 5.59 6.79
CA ALA A 162 2.84 6.73 7.26
C ALA A 162 4.35 6.42 7.33
N ASP A 163 4.71 5.15 7.39
CA ASP A 163 6.06 4.61 7.35
C ASP A 163 6.73 4.74 5.98
N TYR A 164 5.96 4.93 4.90
CA TYR A 164 6.48 5.14 3.54
C TYR A 164 6.35 6.59 3.07
N PHE A 165 5.67 7.46 3.81
CA PHE A 165 5.38 8.84 3.39
C PHE A 165 6.63 9.72 3.25
N ILE A 166 7.70 9.43 3.99
CA ILE A 166 8.97 10.15 3.92
C ILE A 166 9.66 10.03 2.55
N GLN A 167 9.31 9.02 1.78
CA GLN A 167 9.93 8.73 0.48
C GLN A 167 8.98 9.12 -0.66
N PRO A 168 9.49 9.57 -1.82
CA PRO A 168 8.68 9.94 -2.98
C PRO A 168 8.18 8.71 -3.74
N ILE A 169 7.53 7.80 -3.04
CA ILE A 169 6.91 6.58 -3.57
C ILE A 169 5.40 6.62 -3.33
N PHE A 170 4.68 5.79 -4.04
CA PHE A 170 3.22 5.72 -3.99
C PHE A 170 2.73 4.31 -3.64
N ASN A 171 1.43 4.17 -3.42
CA ASN A 171 0.83 2.94 -2.94
C ASN A 171 0.83 1.84 -4.01
N CYS A 172 -0.04 1.94 -5.01
CA CYS A 172 -0.33 0.87 -5.96
C CYS A 172 -0.19 1.35 -7.40
N CYS A 173 0.03 0.41 -8.36
CA CYS A 173 -0.04 0.74 -9.78
C CYS A 173 -0.74 -0.33 -10.61
N LEU A 174 -1.28 0.11 -11.75
CA LEU A 174 -1.72 -0.72 -12.87
C LEU A 174 -0.57 -0.74 -13.88
N ILE A 175 0.23 -1.80 -13.88
CA ILE A 175 1.43 -1.86 -14.73
C ILE A 175 1.02 -1.89 -16.20
N ASN A 176 1.59 -1.01 -17.01
CA ASN A 176 1.48 -1.10 -18.46
C ASN A 176 2.43 -2.17 -19.01
N ILE A 177 2.10 -3.43 -18.69
CA ILE A 177 2.91 -4.58 -19.09
C ILE A 177 3.01 -4.71 -20.61
N LYS A 178 1.96 -4.28 -21.35
CA LYS A 178 1.97 -4.26 -22.81
C LYS A 178 3.12 -3.43 -23.33
N ASP A 179 3.23 -2.18 -22.88
CA ASP A 179 4.30 -1.28 -23.31
C ASP A 179 5.69 -1.82 -22.95
N MET A 180 5.85 -2.35 -21.73
CA MET A 180 7.14 -2.87 -21.25
C MET A 180 7.61 -4.10 -22.04
N LEU A 181 6.69 -4.97 -22.43
CA LEU A 181 7.02 -6.17 -23.22
C LEU A 181 7.18 -5.86 -24.71
N ASP A 182 6.39 -4.95 -25.27
CA ASP A 182 6.46 -4.62 -26.70
C ASP A 182 7.68 -3.76 -27.05
N ASN A 183 7.98 -2.77 -26.22
CA ASN A 183 9.05 -1.79 -26.45
C ASN A 183 10.33 -2.08 -25.67
N GLY A 184 10.33 -3.14 -24.87
CA GLY A 184 11.41 -3.44 -23.94
C GLY A 184 11.36 -2.55 -22.68
N THR A 185 12.16 -2.91 -21.70
CA THR A 185 12.27 -2.21 -20.41
C THR A 185 13.70 -2.29 -19.90
N SER A 186 13.99 -1.57 -18.79
CA SER A 186 15.29 -1.70 -18.13
C SER A 186 15.09 -2.04 -16.66
N ILE A 187 15.82 -3.03 -16.17
CA ILE A 187 15.83 -3.43 -14.75
C ILE A 187 17.30 -3.38 -14.28
N ASN A 188 17.54 -2.64 -13.20
CA ASN A 188 18.89 -2.45 -12.65
C ASN A 188 19.94 -2.03 -13.69
N GLY A 189 19.56 -1.13 -14.61
CA GLY A 189 20.43 -0.59 -15.66
C GLY A 189 20.75 -1.60 -16.79
N LYS A 190 20.05 -2.73 -16.85
CA LYS A 190 20.18 -3.69 -17.95
C LYS A 190 18.94 -3.66 -18.82
N MET A 191 19.14 -3.42 -20.11
CA MET A 191 18.07 -3.42 -21.11
C MET A 191 17.56 -4.85 -21.34
N ILE A 192 16.24 -4.99 -21.33
CA ILE A 192 15.51 -6.21 -21.64
C ILE A 192 14.69 -5.93 -22.90
N GLU A 193 15.03 -6.63 -23.97
CA GLU A 193 14.32 -6.52 -25.25
C GLU A 193 12.96 -7.22 -25.22
N SER A 194 12.12 -6.90 -26.23
CA SER A 194 10.83 -7.57 -26.41
C SER A 194 10.98 -9.09 -26.51
N PRO A 195 10.23 -9.86 -25.71
CA PRO A 195 10.27 -11.33 -25.72
C PRO A 195 9.90 -11.91 -27.08
N LYS A 196 10.53 -13.03 -27.44
CA LYS A 196 10.25 -13.78 -28.67
C LYS A 196 9.47 -15.08 -28.43
N SER A 197 9.13 -15.39 -27.18
CA SER A 197 8.36 -16.58 -26.81
C SER A 197 7.56 -16.33 -25.52
N PHE A 198 6.57 -17.17 -25.28
CA PHE A 198 5.72 -17.08 -24.09
C PHE A 198 6.51 -17.32 -22.79
N GLN A 199 7.39 -18.32 -22.77
CA GLN A 199 8.23 -18.62 -21.60
C GLN A 199 9.09 -17.41 -21.20
N VAL A 200 9.71 -16.74 -22.18
CA VAL A 200 10.51 -15.54 -21.91
C VAL A 200 9.63 -14.38 -21.46
N ALA A 201 8.45 -14.19 -22.06
CA ALA A 201 7.51 -13.16 -21.65
C ALA A 201 7.04 -13.36 -20.20
N CYS A 202 6.77 -14.59 -19.78
CA CYS A 202 6.44 -14.92 -18.39
C CYS A 202 7.59 -14.58 -17.42
N THR A 203 8.82 -14.95 -17.79
CA THR A 203 10.02 -14.66 -17.00
C THR A 203 10.24 -13.14 -16.86
N VAL A 204 10.18 -12.40 -17.96
CA VAL A 204 10.33 -10.93 -17.95
C VAL A 204 9.21 -10.28 -17.14
N THR A 205 7.97 -10.75 -17.27
CA THR A 205 6.83 -10.24 -16.48
C THR A 205 7.09 -10.39 -14.98
N THR A 206 7.62 -11.52 -14.52
CA THR A 206 7.91 -11.70 -13.09
C THR A 206 9.06 -10.84 -12.60
N GLN A 207 10.07 -10.59 -13.43
CA GLN A 207 11.15 -9.64 -13.12
C GLN A 207 10.62 -8.21 -13.03
N ILE A 208 9.73 -7.81 -13.94
CA ILE A 208 9.04 -6.49 -13.87
C ILE A 208 8.24 -6.39 -12.58
N ILE A 209 7.44 -7.40 -12.24
CA ILE A 209 6.65 -7.45 -11.01
C ILE A 209 7.54 -7.24 -9.78
N ALA A 210 8.67 -7.94 -9.68
CA ALA A 210 9.59 -7.82 -8.56
C ALA A 210 10.26 -6.42 -8.49
N ALA A 211 10.65 -5.86 -9.64
CA ALA A 211 11.25 -4.54 -9.73
C ALA A 211 10.25 -3.43 -9.37
N VAL A 212 9.02 -3.51 -9.85
CA VAL A 212 7.94 -2.57 -9.51
C VAL A 212 7.62 -2.65 -8.03
N ALA A 213 7.43 -3.85 -7.47
CA ALA A 213 7.13 -4.07 -6.05
C ALA A 213 8.24 -3.56 -5.12
N SER A 214 9.49 -3.45 -5.60
CA SER A 214 10.62 -2.90 -4.84
C SER A 214 10.65 -1.36 -4.82
N ASN A 215 9.80 -0.70 -5.64
CA ASN A 215 9.78 0.75 -5.80
C ASN A 215 8.43 1.39 -5.43
N GLN A 216 7.54 0.64 -4.81
CA GLN A 216 6.26 1.09 -4.25
C GLN A 216 5.95 0.27 -2.99
N TYR A 217 4.94 0.68 -2.19
CA TYR A 217 4.64 -0.01 -0.94
C TYR A 217 3.37 -0.86 -0.97
N GLY A 218 2.47 -0.65 -1.92
CA GLY A 218 1.23 -1.41 -2.07
C GLY A 218 1.27 -2.42 -3.21
N GLY A 219 0.10 -2.82 -3.66
CA GLY A 219 -0.08 -3.85 -4.68
C GLY A 219 0.07 -3.34 -6.11
N GLN A 220 0.18 -4.26 -7.02
CA GLN A 220 0.23 -4.01 -8.45
C GLN A 220 -0.70 -4.96 -9.19
N SER A 221 -1.20 -4.54 -10.33
CA SER A 221 -2.04 -5.38 -11.18
C SER A 221 -1.45 -5.54 -12.56
N VAL A 222 -1.54 -6.76 -13.08
CA VAL A 222 -1.08 -7.15 -14.42
C VAL A 222 -2.26 -7.74 -15.20
N ASN A 223 -2.53 -7.23 -16.38
CA ASN A 223 -3.53 -7.78 -17.28
C ASN A 223 -2.92 -8.90 -18.12
N ILE A 224 -3.42 -10.12 -17.92
CA ILE A 224 -2.90 -11.34 -18.55
C ILE A 224 -3.11 -11.37 -20.07
N LYS A 225 -4.09 -10.66 -20.60
CA LYS A 225 -4.37 -10.64 -22.03
C LYS A 225 -3.13 -10.26 -22.86
N HIS A 226 -2.26 -9.42 -22.34
CA HIS A 226 -1.05 -8.98 -23.03
C HIS A 226 0.00 -10.07 -23.22
N LEU A 227 -0.14 -11.22 -22.57
CA LEU A 227 0.71 -12.40 -22.77
C LEU A 227 0.23 -13.27 -23.95
N GLY A 228 -1.02 -13.12 -24.40
CA GLY A 228 -1.60 -13.89 -25.53
C GLY A 228 -0.77 -13.76 -26.81
N LYS A 229 -0.34 -12.55 -27.16
CA LYS A 229 0.55 -12.29 -28.29
C LYS A 229 1.81 -13.17 -28.30
N TYR A 230 2.40 -13.40 -27.14
CA TYR A 230 3.65 -14.17 -27.01
C TYR A 230 3.40 -15.67 -27.07
N LEU A 231 2.22 -16.14 -26.68
CA LEU A 231 1.81 -17.53 -26.88
C LEU A 231 1.63 -17.83 -28.37
N ARG A 232 1.04 -16.90 -29.14
CA ARG A 232 0.96 -16.99 -30.61
C ARG A 232 2.35 -17.00 -31.25
N LYS A 233 3.25 -16.12 -30.83
CA LYS A 233 4.66 -16.12 -31.31
C LYS A 233 5.36 -17.46 -31.06
N SER A 234 5.11 -18.09 -29.90
CA SER A 234 5.66 -19.43 -29.62
C SER A 234 5.10 -20.50 -30.56
N ARG A 235 3.79 -20.46 -30.85
CA ARG A 235 3.16 -21.35 -31.84
C ARG A 235 3.81 -21.21 -33.21
N GLU A 236 3.95 -19.98 -33.70
CA GLU A 236 4.59 -19.68 -35.01
C GLU A 236 6.05 -20.12 -35.04
N LYS A 237 6.80 -19.90 -33.94
CA LYS A 237 8.18 -20.36 -33.79
C LYS A 237 8.27 -21.89 -33.90
N PHE A 238 7.41 -22.62 -33.19
CA PHE A 238 7.43 -24.10 -33.24
C PHE A 238 7.02 -24.62 -34.60
N ALA A 239 6.04 -24.02 -35.26
CA ALA A 239 5.66 -24.38 -36.62
C ALA A 239 6.84 -24.20 -37.60
N LYS A 240 7.50 -23.02 -37.52
CA LYS A 240 8.69 -22.77 -38.36
C LYS A 240 9.83 -23.75 -38.07
N GLN A 241 10.12 -24.01 -36.80
CA GLN A 241 11.18 -24.99 -36.46
C GLN A 241 10.90 -26.37 -37.02
N LEU A 242 9.64 -26.84 -36.98
CA LEU A 242 9.29 -28.14 -37.55
C LEU A 242 9.38 -28.15 -39.07
N GLU A 243 9.04 -27.05 -39.73
CA GLU A 243 9.23 -26.91 -41.17
C GLU A 243 10.71 -26.97 -41.55
N ASP A 244 11.55 -26.23 -40.82
CA ASP A 244 13.00 -26.19 -41.02
C ASP A 244 13.68 -27.54 -40.72
N GLU A 245 13.19 -28.30 -39.70
CA GLU A 245 13.75 -29.57 -39.24
C GLU A 245 13.33 -30.77 -40.12
N PHE A 246 12.08 -30.79 -40.58
CA PHE A 246 11.47 -31.98 -41.21
C PHE A 246 10.95 -31.73 -42.61
N GLY A 247 10.67 -30.48 -43.03
CA GLY A 247 10.15 -30.16 -44.36
C GLY A 247 9.00 -31.08 -44.77
N ASP A 248 9.08 -31.69 -45.95
CA ASP A 248 8.07 -32.61 -46.47
C ASP A 248 8.12 -34.03 -45.85
N THR A 249 9.05 -34.28 -44.89
CA THR A 249 9.18 -35.60 -44.24
C THR A 249 8.04 -35.93 -43.30
N LEU A 250 7.39 -34.89 -42.74
CA LEU A 250 6.20 -35.03 -41.90
C LEU A 250 4.99 -34.42 -42.61
N ASP A 251 3.83 -35.09 -42.51
CA ASP A 251 2.57 -34.50 -42.95
C ASP A 251 2.12 -33.36 -42.05
N GLN A 252 1.25 -32.49 -42.54
CA GLN A 252 0.79 -31.31 -41.81
C GLN A 252 0.08 -31.66 -40.49
N ALA A 253 -0.70 -32.76 -40.46
CA ALA A 253 -1.42 -33.17 -39.25
C ALA A 253 -0.46 -33.59 -38.13
N ALA A 254 0.65 -34.29 -38.51
CA ALA A 254 1.71 -34.64 -37.56
C ALA A 254 2.44 -33.41 -37.06
N LYS A 255 2.79 -32.45 -37.95
CA LYS A 255 3.40 -31.16 -37.57
C LYS A 255 2.52 -30.43 -36.60
N ASP A 256 1.23 -30.25 -36.90
CA ASP A 256 0.26 -29.55 -36.07
C ASP A 256 0.12 -30.18 -34.67
N LYS A 257 0.12 -31.50 -34.60
CA LYS A 257 0.09 -32.25 -33.34
C LYS A 257 1.32 -31.97 -32.50
N ILE A 258 2.51 -31.99 -33.11
CA ILE A 258 3.78 -31.70 -32.40
C ILE A 258 3.81 -30.24 -31.93
N VAL A 259 3.37 -29.29 -32.77
CA VAL A 259 3.23 -27.87 -32.37
C VAL A 259 2.33 -27.73 -31.15
N GLN A 260 1.18 -28.38 -31.14
CA GLN A 260 0.25 -28.33 -30.00
C GLN A 260 0.87 -28.92 -28.72
N MET A 261 1.61 -30.00 -28.82
CA MET A 261 2.32 -30.60 -27.68
C MET A 261 3.38 -29.64 -27.13
N ARG A 262 4.27 -29.12 -27.97
CA ARG A 262 5.33 -28.19 -27.58
C ARG A 262 4.72 -26.88 -26.96
N LEU A 263 3.63 -26.39 -27.56
CA LEU A 263 2.94 -25.20 -27.08
C LEU A 263 2.27 -25.43 -25.70
N HIS A 264 1.68 -26.61 -25.51
CA HIS A 264 1.10 -26.98 -24.20
C HIS A 264 2.16 -27.07 -23.12
N ASP A 265 3.31 -27.64 -23.37
CA ASP A 265 4.42 -27.74 -22.43
C ASP A 265 4.99 -26.36 -22.10
N GLU A 266 5.14 -25.49 -23.11
CA GLU A 266 5.59 -24.11 -22.88
C GLU A 266 4.56 -23.29 -22.11
N LEU A 267 3.26 -23.43 -22.40
CA LEU A 267 2.17 -22.77 -21.66
C LEU A 267 2.21 -23.18 -20.18
N LYS A 268 2.28 -24.46 -19.90
CA LYS A 268 2.37 -24.98 -18.55
C LYS A 268 3.60 -24.46 -17.81
N SER A 269 4.76 -24.51 -18.43
CA SER A 269 6.02 -24.05 -17.86
C SER A 269 6.04 -22.55 -17.62
N GLY A 270 5.52 -21.75 -18.56
CA GLY A 270 5.43 -20.29 -18.43
C GLY A 270 4.51 -19.85 -17.29
N VAL A 271 3.32 -20.44 -17.18
CA VAL A 271 2.40 -20.17 -16.08
C VAL A 271 2.99 -20.62 -14.74
N GLN A 272 3.65 -21.77 -14.71
CA GLN A 272 4.36 -22.25 -13.51
C GLN A 272 5.47 -21.27 -13.09
N THR A 273 6.20 -20.71 -14.05
CA THR A 273 7.21 -19.67 -13.79
C THR A 273 6.60 -18.47 -13.10
N ILE A 274 5.46 -17.94 -13.59
CA ILE A 274 4.75 -16.85 -12.95
C ILE A 274 4.38 -17.21 -11.51
N GLN A 275 3.77 -18.36 -11.31
CA GLN A 275 3.28 -18.79 -10.00
C GLN A 275 4.41 -18.98 -8.99
N TYR A 276 5.50 -19.65 -9.36
CA TYR A 276 6.61 -19.93 -8.45
C TYR A 276 7.49 -18.70 -8.20
N GLN A 277 7.81 -17.93 -9.23
CA GLN A 277 8.68 -16.75 -9.05
C GLN A 277 8.03 -15.67 -8.18
N ILE A 278 6.72 -15.42 -8.33
CA ILE A 278 6.02 -14.47 -7.45
C ILE A 278 6.09 -14.88 -5.97
N ASN A 279 6.09 -16.20 -5.69
CA ASN A 279 6.14 -16.70 -4.32
C ASN A 279 7.56 -16.89 -3.77
N THR A 280 8.57 -16.95 -4.63
CA THR A 280 9.98 -17.22 -4.25
C THR A 280 10.87 -15.99 -4.37
N LEU A 281 10.49 -14.97 -5.17
CA LEU A 281 11.19 -13.71 -5.24
C LEU A 281 10.86 -12.87 -4.01
N MET A 282 11.88 -12.27 -3.43
CA MET A 282 11.75 -11.32 -2.34
C MET A 282 12.11 -9.93 -2.86
N THR A 283 11.26 -8.95 -2.57
CA THR A 283 11.54 -7.54 -2.87
C THR A 283 12.61 -6.99 -1.93
N THR A 284 13.11 -5.79 -2.21
CA THR A 284 14.04 -5.08 -1.32
C THR A 284 13.47 -4.83 0.07
N ASN A 285 12.13 -4.82 0.20
CA ASN A 285 11.41 -4.63 1.46
C ASN A 285 11.17 -5.93 2.24
N GLY A 286 11.82 -7.04 1.82
CA GLY A 286 11.71 -8.33 2.51
C GLY A 286 10.34 -9.00 2.42
N GLN A 287 9.56 -8.72 1.37
CA GLN A 287 8.24 -9.29 1.14
C GLN A 287 8.12 -9.96 -0.23
N SER A 288 7.21 -10.92 -0.36
CA SER A 288 6.81 -11.39 -1.68
C SER A 288 6.03 -10.31 -2.43
N PRO A 289 6.18 -10.17 -3.76
CA PRO A 289 5.46 -9.16 -4.52
C PRO A 289 3.94 -9.27 -4.34
N PHE A 290 3.31 -8.19 -3.89
CA PHE A 290 1.85 -8.10 -3.82
C PHE A 290 1.30 -7.81 -5.22
N VAL A 291 0.89 -8.85 -5.95
CA VAL A 291 0.41 -8.75 -7.33
C VAL A 291 -0.96 -9.38 -7.52
N THR A 292 -1.76 -8.75 -8.36
CA THR A 292 -3.04 -9.25 -8.87
C THR A 292 -2.94 -9.53 -10.36
N LEU A 293 -3.37 -10.72 -10.79
CA LEU A 293 -3.55 -11.05 -12.19
C LEU A 293 -5.01 -10.83 -12.57
N PHE A 294 -5.24 -10.00 -13.57
CA PHE A 294 -6.55 -9.66 -14.10
C PHE A 294 -6.87 -10.58 -15.27
N LEU A 295 -7.90 -11.42 -15.09
CA LEU A 295 -8.30 -12.49 -16.00
C LEU A 295 -9.59 -12.07 -16.72
N HIS A 296 -9.47 -11.38 -17.85
CA HIS A 296 -10.56 -10.91 -18.66
C HIS A 296 -10.53 -11.57 -20.04
N ILE A 297 -11.65 -12.16 -20.45
CA ILE A 297 -11.86 -12.73 -21.78
C ILE A 297 -12.56 -11.65 -22.62
N ASP A 298 -11.77 -10.86 -23.32
CA ASP A 298 -12.24 -9.80 -24.21
C ASP A 298 -12.38 -10.34 -25.64
N GLU A 299 -13.60 -10.50 -26.13
CA GLU A 299 -13.86 -11.06 -27.47
C GLU A 299 -13.35 -10.19 -28.62
N ASN A 300 -13.11 -8.90 -28.35
CA ASN A 300 -12.55 -7.99 -29.33
C ASN A 300 -11.02 -8.02 -29.40
N ASP A 301 -10.37 -8.76 -28.48
CA ASP A 301 -8.93 -8.91 -28.48
C ASP A 301 -8.48 -9.93 -29.54
N GLU A 302 -7.51 -9.55 -30.37
CA GLU A 302 -6.93 -10.41 -31.40
C GLU A 302 -6.40 -11.74 -30.84
N TYR A 303 -5.96 -11.75 -29.59
CA TYR A 303 -5.33 -12.90 -28.90
C TYR A 303 -6.26 -13.57 -27.89
N VAL A 304 -7.58 -13.44 -28.07
CA VAL A 304 -8.57 -13.95 -27.10
C VAL A 304 -8.44 -15.46 -26.87
N GLU A 305 -8.20 -16.27 -27.92
CA GLU A 305 -8.07 -17.71 -27.79
C GLU A 305 -6.80 -18.13 -27.03
N GLU A 306 -5.70 -17.42 -27.23
CA GLU A 306 -4.46 -17.58 -26.46
C GLU A 306 -4.67 -17.14 -25.00
N THR A 307 -5.36 -16.05 -24.79
CA THR A 307 -5.70 -15.53 -23.45
C THR A 307 -6.55 -16.52 -22.68
N VAL A 308 -7.54 -17.15 -23.31
CA VAL A 308 -8.35 -18.22 -22.72
C VAL A 308 -7.50 -19.40 -22.28
N GLN A 309 -6.55 -19.84 -23.11
CA GLN A 309 -5.63 -20.94 -22.76
C GLN A 309 -4.78 -20.58 -21.53
N ILE A 310 -4.24 -19.36 -21.48
CA ILE A 310 -3.43 -18.87 -20.35
C ILE A 310 -4.28 -18.82 -19.07
N ILE A 311 -5.51 -18.26 -19.13
CA ILE A 311 -6.41 -18.20 -17.99
C ILE A 311 -6.74 -19.59 -17.47
N MET A 312 -7.07 -20.52 -18.36
CA MET A 312 -7.37 -21.91 -17.96
C MET A 312 -6.19 -22.57 -17.27
N GLU A 313 -4.98 -22.37 -17.78
CA GLU A 313 -3.79 -22.96 -17.17
C GLU A 313 -3.47 -22.32 -15.81
N ILE A 314 -3.64 -21.00 -15.66
CA ILE A 314 -3.52 -20.30 -14.36
C ILE A 314 -4.50 -20.91 -13.35
N LEU A 315 -5.76 -21.12 -13.75
CA LEU A 315 -6.78 -21.69 -12.86
C LEU A 315 -6.45 -23.17 -12.49
N ARG A 316 -5.99 -23.99 -13.44
CA ARG A 316 -5.59 -25.39 -13.18
C ARG A 316 -4.46 -25.46 -12.17
N GLN A 317 -3.40 -24.68 -12.38
CA GLN A 317 -2.26 -24.64 -11.45
C GLN A 317 -2.64 -24.04 -10.09
N ARG A 318 -3.57 -23.08 -10.05
CA ARG A 318 -4.12 -22.60 -8.77
C ARG A 318 -4.90 -23.69 -8.04
N ILE A 319 -5.69 -24.50 -8.75
CA ILE A 319 -6.42 -25.64 -8.16
C ILE A 319 -5.43 -26.65 -7.55
N GLU A 320 -4.32 -26.93 -8.23
CA GLU A 320 -3.26 -27.80 -7.72
C GLU A 320 -2.61 -27.18 -6.45
N GLY A 321 -2.26 -25.90 -6.51
CA GLY A 321 -1.55 -25.18 -5.45
C GLY A 321 -0.03 -25.28 -5.60
N THR A 322 0.70 -24.78 -4.58
CA THR A 322 2.16 -24.86 -4.51
C THR A 322 2.60 -25.73 -3.33
N LYS A 323 3.68 -26.47 -3.49
CA LYS A 323 4.26 -27.24 -2.38
C LYS A 323 4.98 -26.31 -1.41
N ASN A 324 4.69 -26.45 -0.14
CA ASN A 324 5.49 -25.84 0.92
C ASN A 324 6.77 -26.67 1.19
N GLU A 325 7.59 -26.23 2.12
CA GLU A 325 8.84 -26.90 2.54
C GLU A 325 8.64 -28.36 3.04
N LYS A 326 7.43 -28.68 3.49
CA LYS A 326 7.04 -30.03 3.95
C LYS A 326 6.48 -30.90 2.82
N GLY A 327 6.50 -30.43 1.57
CA GLY A 327 5.97 -31.12 0.41
C GLY A 327 4.45 -31.15 0.30
N VAL A 328 3.73 -30.40 1.17
CA VAL A 328 2.26 -30.33 1.16
C VAL A 328 1.81 -29.22 0.21
N TYR A 329 0.80 -29.52 -0.61
CA TYR A 329 0.20 -28.54 -1.50
C TYR A 329 -0.70 -27.56 -0.69
N VAL A 330 -0.34 -26.28 -0.75
CA VAL A 330 -1.03 -25.19 -0.10
C VAL A 330 -1.51 -24.15 -1.11
N THR A 331 -2.47 -23.33 -0.70
CA THR A 331 -2.88 -22.17 -1.50
C THR A 331 -1.86 -21.06 -1.35
N PRO A 332 -1.19 -20.62 -2.43
CA PRO A 332 -0.26 -19.50 -2.34
C PRO A 332 -1.03 -18.19 -2.10
N ALA A 333 -0.45 -17.30 -1.29
CA ALA A 333 -1.04 -15.97 -1.03
C ALA A 333 -1.09 -15.11 -2.29
N PHE A 334 -0.08 -15.22 -3.16
CA PHE A 334 0.04 -14.49 -4.41
C PHE A 334 0.36 -15.43 -5.60
N PRO A 335 0.07 -15.00 -6.83
CA PRO A 335 -0.71 -13.79 -7.20
C PRO A 335 -2.16 -13.90 -6.75
N LYS A 336 -2.81 -12.78 -6.39
CA LYS A 336 -4.26 -12.73 -6.30
C LYS A 336 -4.84 -12.83 -7.70
N LEU A 337 -6.00 -13.48 -7.85
CA LEU A 337 -6.67 -13.66 -9.13
C LEU A 337 -8.00 -12.91 -9.12
N VAL A 338 -8.26 -12.14 -10.17
CA VAL A 338 -9.53 -11.46 -10.40
C VAL A 338 -10.06 -11.89 -11.75
N TYR A 339 -11.22 -12.54 -11.78
CA TYR A 339 -11.87 -13.06 -12.98
C TYR A 339 -13.09 -12.21 -13.35
N VAL A 340 -13.16 -11.80 -14.61
CA VAL A 340 -14.25 -10.97 -15.11
C VAL A 340 -15.39 -11.85 -15.63
N LEU A 341 -16.57 -11.68 -15.02
CA LEU A 341 -17.82 -12.27 -15.50
C LEU A 341 -18.42 -11.37 -16.58
N ASP A 342 -18.52 -11.90 -17.79
CA ASP A 342 -19.12 -11.24 -18.94
C ASP A 342 -20.18 -12.17 -19.58
N GLU A 343 -20.99 -11.64 -20.48
CA GLU A 343 -22.08 -12.42 -21.12
C GLU A 343 -21.55 -13.64 -21.87
N ASN A 344 -20.36 -13.55 -22.48
CA ASN A 344 -19.73 -14.62 -23.22
C ASN A 344 -19.25 -15.81 -22.35
N ASN A 345 -19.12 -15.61 -21.02
CA ASN A 345 -18.57 -16.63 -20.13
C ASN A 345 -19.45 -16.97 -18.92
N CYS A 346 -20.36 -16.08 -18.49
CA CYS A 346 -21.19 -16.34 -17.31
C CYS A 346 -22.58 -16.88 -17.63
N LEU A 347 -23.05 -16.75 -18.87
CA LEU A 347 -24.34 -17.28 -19.28
C LEU A 347 -24.21 -18.74 -19.73
N LYS A 348 -25.21 -19.56 -19.39
CA LYS A 348 -25.27 -20.97 -19.82
C LYS A 348 -25.28 -21.05 -21.34
N GLY A 349 -24.30 -21.77 -21.91
CA GLY A 349 -24.14 -21.90 -23.35
C GLY A 349 -23.34 -20.75 -24.00
N GLY A 350 -22.83 -19.81 -23.22
CA GLY A 350 -21.84 -18.84 -23.68
C GLY A 350 -20.58 -19.52 -24.20
N LYS A 351 -19.91 -18.90 -25.16
CA LYS A 351 -18.72 -19.47 -25.83
C LYS A 351 -17.64 -19.97 -24.85
N TYR A 352 -17.49 -19.27 -23.72
CA TYR A 352 -16.46 -19.53 -22.72
C TYR A 352 -17.04 -19.91 -21.34
N ASP A 353 -18.29 -20.41 -21.26
CA ASP A 353 -18.92 -20.81 -19.99
C ASP A 353 -18.12 -21.92 -19.25
N TYR A 354 -17.37 -22.74 -19.98
CA TYR A 354 -16.53 -23.77 -19.43
C TYR A 354 -15.33 -23.19 -18.64
N VAL A 355 -14.86 -22.00 -18.99
CA VAL A 355 -13.78 -21.32 -18.24
C VAL A 355 -14.31 -20.83 -16.88
N THR A 356 -15.52 -20.27 -16.85
CA THR A 356 -16.18 -19.87 -15.60
C THR A 356 -16.48 -21.06 -14.68
N LYS A 357 -16.84 -22.20 -15.24
CA LYS A 357 -16.99 -23.46 -14.47
C LYS A 357 -15.67 -23.86 -13.81
N LEU A 358 -14.55 -23.76 -14.55
CA LEU A 358 -13.21 -24.03 -14.01
C LEU A 358 -12.83 -22.99 -12.93
N ALA A 359 -13.16 -21.70 -13.14
CA ALA A 359 -12.96 -20.65 -12.15
C ALA A 359 -13.76 -20.94 -10.86
N ALA A 360 -15.02 -21.36 -10.97
CA ALA A 360 -15.83 -21.74 -9.82
C ALA A 360 -15.24 -22.96 -9.06
N GLN A 361 -14.75 -23.98 -9.77
CA GLN A 361 -14.04 -25.10 -9.15
C GLN A 361 -12.77 -24.63 -8.40
N CYS A 362 -12.05 -23.68 -8.99
CA CYS A 362 -10.88 -23.08 -8.36
C CYS A 362 -11.26 -22.33 -7.07
N SER A 363 -12.31 -21.51 -7.11
CA SER A 363 -12.77 -20.77 -5.93
C SER A 363 -13.25 -21.70 -4.82
N ALA A 364 -13.98 -22.75 -5.16
CA ALA A 364 -14.45 -23.75 -4.19
C ALA A 364 -13.30 -24.45 -3.45
N LYS A 365 -12.15 -24.64 -4.09
CA LYS A 365 -10.99 -25.31 -3.50
C LYS A 365 -9.97 -24.35 -2.88
N ARG A 366 -9.79 -23.15 -3.46
CA ARG A 366 -8.67 -22.25 -3.17
C ARG A 366 -9.10 -20.83 -2.78
N MET A 367 -10.40 -20.54 -2.72
CA MET A 367 -10.99 -19.23 -2.40
C MET A 367 -10.62 -18.10 -3.40
N TYR A 368 -10.07 -18.42 -4.54
CA TYR A 368 -9.74 -17.55 -5.66
C TYR A 368 -10.17 -18.20 -6.98
N PRO A 369 -10.51 -17.44 -8.02
CA PRO A 369 -10.44 -15.98 -8.16
C PRO A 369 -11.58 -15.24 -7.43
N ASP A 370 -11.38 -13.91 -7.19
CA ASP A 370 -12.46 -12.96 -6.97
C ASP A 370 -13.17 -12.66 -8.30
N TYR A 371 -14.43 -12.25 -8.24
CA TYR A 371 -15.25 -12.03 -9.45
C TYR A 371 -15.64 -10.56 -9.59
N ILE A 372 -15.55 -10.04 -10.83
CA ILE A 372 -15.99 -8.71 -11.21
C ILE A 372 -17.01 -8.82 -12.34
N SER A 373 -18.10 -8.04 -12.27
CA SER A 373 -19.10 -7.98 -13.33
C SER A 373 -18.69 -6.97 -14.41
N ALA A 374 -18.42 -7.46 -15.63
CA ALA A 374 -18.19 -6.59 -16.80
C ALA A 374 -19.37 -5.65 -17.07
N LYS A 375 -20.61 -6.14 -16.93
CA LYS A 375 -21.81 -5.33 -17.10
C LYS A 375 -21.82 -4.14 -16.14
N LYS A 376 -21.56 -4.37 -14.85
CA LYS A 376 -21.52 -3.28 -13.86
C LYS A 376 -20.34 -2.33 -14.10
N MET A 377 -19.21 -2.84 -14.55
CA MET A 377 -18.10 -1.98 -14.92
C MET A 377 -18.45 -1.08 -16.10
N ARG A 378 -19.05 -1.62 -17.16
CA ARG A 378 -19.48 -0.81 -18.31
C ARG A 378 -20.51 0.26 -17.93
N GLU A 379 -21.45 -0.07 -17.04
CA GLU A 379 -22.43 0.88 -16.52
C GLU A 379 -21.79 2.03 -15.73
N ASN A 380 -20.77 1.74 -14.92
CA ASN A 380 -20.16 2.70 -13.99
C ASN A 380 -18.96 3.47 -14.60
N TYR A 381 -18.33 2.92 -15.66
CA TYR A 381 -17.05 3.42 -16.17
C TYR A 381 -17.11 3.64 -17.70
N GLU A 382 -18.17 4.27 -18.17
CA GLU A 382 -18.31 4.74 -19.57
C GLU A 382 -18.08 3.63 -20.61
N GLY A 383 -18.61 2.45 -20.36
CA GLY A 383 -18.51 1.30 -21.27
C GLY A 383 -17.21 0.48 -21.16
N ASN A 384 -16.33 0.82 -20.23
CA ASN A 384 -15.02 0.19 -20.12
C ASN A 384 -14.95 -0.92 -19.07
N VAL A 385 -14.09 -1.92 -19.33
CA VAL A 385 -13.71 -2.98 -18.40
C VAL A 385 -12.19 -2.96 -18.23
N PHE A 386 -11.73 -2.77 -17.01
CA PHE A 386 -10.31 -2.62 -16.70
C PHE A 386 -9.96 -3.21 -15.34
N SER A 387 -8.67 -3.35 -15.05
CA SER A 387 -8.19 -3.96 -13.81
C SER A 387 -8.43 -3.06 -12.60
N CYS A 388 -8.81 -3.67 -11.47
CA CYS A 388 -8.73 -3.03 -10.16
C CYS A 388 -7.28 -2.92 -9.70
N MET A 389 -7.02 -2.03 -8.75
CA MET A 389 -5.79 -2.03 -7.97
C MET A 389 -5.64 -3.32 -7.15
N GLY A 390 -4.45 -3.62 -6.67
CA GLY A 390 -4.18 -4.79 -5.85
C GLY A 390 -5.12 -4.95 -4.65
N CYS A 391 -5.56 -3.84 -4.06
CA CYS A 391 -6.52 -3.75 -2.95
C CYS A 391 -8.01 -3.79 -3.37
N ARG A 392 -8.35 -3.97 -4.64
CA ARG A 392 -9.69 -3.99 -5.24
C ARG A 392 -10.35 -2.61 -5.44
N SER A 393 -9.66 -1.51 -5.20
CA SER A 393 -10.15 -0.19 -5.59
C SER A 393 -10.05 0.02 -7.11
N PHE A 394 -10.93 0.85 -7.65
CA PHE A 394 -10.95 1.24 -9.06
C PHE A 394 -10.62 2.71 -9.16
N LEU A 395 -9.77 3.07 -10.11
CA LEU A 395 -9.50 4.46 -10.43
C LEU A 395 -10.65 5.06 -11.26
N SER A 396 -10.91 6.35 -11.07
CA SER A 396 -11.88 7.07 -11.89
C SER A 396 -11.47 7.07 -13.36
N PRO A 397 -12.45 7.09 -14.31
CA PRO A 397 -12.14 7.25 -15.73
C PRO A 397 -11.27 8.49 -15.97
N TRP A 398 -10.24 8.33 -16.77
CA TRP A 398 -9.37 9.44 -17.16
C TRP A 398 -8.94 9.29 -18.62
N LYS A 399 -8.94 10.40 -19.35
CA LYS A 399 -8.53 10.46 -20.75
C LYS A 399 -7.20 11.19 -20.88
N ASP A 400 -6.33 10.68 -21.73
CA ASP A 400 -5.07 11.30 -22.05
C ASP A 400 -5.23 12.54 -22.95
N GLU A 401 -4.11 13.12 -23.37
CA GLU A 401 -4.06 14.31 -24.22
C GLU A 401 -4.73 14.10 -25.60
N ASN A 402 -4.88 12.84 -26.04
CA ASN A 402 -5.53 12.45 -27.31
C ASN A 402 -7.03 12.16 -27.11
N GLY A 403 -7.56 12.27 -25.90
CA GLY A 403 -8.93 11.95 -25.57
C GLY A 403 -9.20 10.45 -25.38
N GLU A 404 -8.15 9.61 -25.35
CA GLU A 404 -8.25 8.16 -25.18
C GLU A 404 -8.19 7.78 -23.70
N TYR A 405 -9.04 6.80 -23.31
CA TYR A 405 -9.02 6.28 -21.96
C TYR A 405 -7.73 5.57 -21.63
N LYS A 406 -7.12 5.93 -20.52
CA LYS A 406 -5.93 5.28 -19.98
C LYS A 406 -6.28 4.43 -18.77
N TRP A 407 -6.18 3.10 -18.91
CA TRP A 407 -6.50 2.14 -17.85
C TRP A 407 -5.27 1.45 -17.26
N GLU A 408 -4.16 1.43 -17.99
CA GLU A 408 -2.86 0.92 -17.57
C GLU A 408 -1.83 2.05 -17.55
N GLY A 409 -0.75 1.87 -16.83
CA GLY A 409 0.20 2.94 -16.56
C GLY A 409 -0.40 4.03 -15.67
N ARG A 410 -1.24 3.63 -14.71
CA ARG A 410 -1.85 4.50 -13.70
C ARG A 410 -1.47 4.03 -12.30
N PHE A 411 -1.60 4.89 -11.31
CA PHE A 411 -1.16 4.59 -9.95
C PHE A 411 -2.10 5.22 -8.92
N ASN A 412 -1.99 4.76 -7.68
CA ASN A 412 -2.70 5.29 -6.52
C ASN A 412 -1.67 5.94 -5.59
N GLN A 413 -1.84 7.22 -5.30
CA GLN A 413 -0.89 8.02 -4.50
C GLN A 413 -0.90 7.63 -3.01
N GLY A 414 -2.02 7.15 -2.50
CA GLY A 414 -2.17 6.72 -1.12
C GLY A 414 -3.61 6.65 -0.66
N VAL A 415 -3.81 6.28 0.58
CA VAL A 415 -5.14 6.03 1.17
C VAL A 415 -5.27 6.77 2.50
N VAL A 416 -6.46 7.30 2.76
CA VAL A 416 -6.90 7.82 4.06
C VAL A 416 -8.26 7.23 4.37
N SER A 417 -8.44 6.66 5.55
CA SER A 417 -9.73 6.08 5.98
C SER A 417 -10.41 6.97 7.02
N ILE A 418 -11.74 7.06 6.92
CA ILE A 418 -12.61 7.76 7.89
C ILE A 418 -13.11 6.75 8.93
N ASN A 419 -13.12 7.15 10.19
CA ASN A 419 -13.70 6.36 11.28
C ASN A 419 -15.21 6.61 11.40
N LEU A 420 -16.02 5.99 10.53
CA LEU A 420 -17.48 6.10 10.56
C LEU A 420 -18.12 5.62 11.87
N PRO A 421 -17.67 4.51 12.52
CA PRO A 421 -18.16 4.12 13.82
C PRO A 421 -18.03 5.22 14.88
N GLN A 422 -16.90 5.94 14.93
CA GLN A 422 -16.70 7.07 15.84
C GLN A 422 -17.73 8.18 15.60
N ILE A 423 -18.00 8.52 14.33
CA ILE A 423 -19.01 9.52 13.96
C ILE A 423 -20.38 9.08 14.47
N GLY A 424 -20.77 7.82 14.23
CA GLY A 424 -22.05 7.28 14.70
C GLY A 424 -22.20 7.33 16.22
N ILE A 425 -21.16 6.95 16.95
CA ILE A 425 -21.15 7.01 18.43
C ILE A 425 -21.29 8.46 18.93
N LEU A 426 -20.56 9.40 18.32
CA LEU A 426 -20.58 10.81 18.69
C LEU A 426 -21.93 11.49 18.34
N ALA A 427 -22.57 11.07 17.28
CA ALA A 427 -23.87 11.58 16.85
C ALA A 427 -25.00 11.19 17.81
N LYS A 428 -24.89 10.04 18.51
CA LYS A 428 -25.89 9.55 19.49
C LYS A 428 -27.32 9.51 18.94
N GLY A 429 -27.49 9.07 17.69
CA GLY A 429 -28.80 8.99 17.02
C GLY A 429 -29.31 10.32 16.43
N ASN A 430 -28.55 11.40 16.52
CA ASN A 430 -28.87 12.67 15.85
C ASN A 430 -28.31 12.65 14.43
N GLU A 431 -29.18 12.57 13.42
CA GLU A 431 -28.81 12.48 12.00
C GLU A 431 -28.13 13.77 11.49
N GLU A 432 -28.64 14.95 11.85
CA GLU A 432 -28.04 16.23 11.44
C GLU A 432 -26.59 16.36 11.96
N LYS A 433 -26.37 15.98 13.23
CA LYS A 433 -25.04 15.94 13.81
C LYS A 433 -24.12 14.92 13.13
N PHE A 434 -24.66 13.76 12.70
CA PHE A 434 -23.91 12.74 11.96
C PHE A 434 -23.37 13.31 10.65
N TRP A 435 -24.23 13.93 9.85
CA TRP A 435 -23.83 14.50 8.56
C TRP A 435 -22.84 15.65 8.73
N LYS A 436 -23.04 16.53 9.69
CA LYS A 436 -22.08 17.59 10.00
C LYS A 436 -20.70 17.04 10.37
N LEU A 437 -20.63 16.03 11.23
CA LEU A 437 -19.37 15.39 11.59
C LEU A 437 -18.73 14.69 10.40
N LEU A 438 -19.52 14.06 9.54
CA LEU A 438 -19.00 13.42 8.33
C LEU A 438 -18.37 14.46 7.39
N ASP A 439 -19.02 15.58 7.14
CA ASP A 439 -18.48 16.65 6.30
C ASP A 439 -17.16 17.20 6.85
N GLU A 440 -17.08 17.46 8.16
CA GLU A 440 -15.85 17.88 8.84
C GLU A 440 -14.70 16.83 8.66
N ARG A 441 -15.04 15.53 8.71
CA ARG A 441 -14.04 14.44 8.52
C ARG A 441 -13.63 14.28 7.06
N LEU A 442 -14.54 14.50 6.12
CA LEU A 442 -14.24 14.48 4.69
C LEU A 442 -13.23 15.57 4.33
N GLU A 443 -13.38 16.78 4.88
CA GLU A 443 -12.42 17.87 4.69
C GLU A 443 -11.04 17.50 5.22
N LEU A 444 -10.94 16.96 6.44
CA LEU A 444 -9.67 16.48 7.00
C LEU A 444 -9.04 15.36 6.15
N CYS A 445 -9.85 14.47 5.58
CA CYS A 445 -9.34 13.42 4.69
C CYS A 445 -8.82 14.00 3.37
N TYR A 446 -9.51 15.00 2.82
CA TYR A 446 -9.04 15.72 1.63
C TYR A 446 -7.70 16.39 1.89
N GLU A 447 -7.55 17.14 2.99
CA GLU A 447 -6.29 17.77 3.36
C GLU A 447 -5.17 16.72 3.55
N ALA A 448 -5.47 15.58 4.20
CA ALA A 448 -4.52 14.49 4.39
C ALA A 448 -4.08 13.85 3.06
N LEU A 449 -5.00 13.67 2.10
CA LEU A 449 -4.67 13.21 0.76
C LEU A 449 -3.83 14.24 -0.01
N MET A 450 -4.14 15.53 0.14
CA MET A 450 -3.35 16.61 -0.46
C MET A 450 -1.92 16.67 0.08
N CYS A 451 -1.66 16.24 1.32
CA CYS A 451 -0.28 16.08 1.81
C CYS A 451 0.52 15.09 0.96
N ARG A 452 -0.10 13.95 0.57
CA ARG A 452 0.55 12.96 -0.31
C ARG A 452 0.77 13.49 -1.71
N HIS A 453 -0.23 14.18 -2.25
CA HIS A 453 -0.14 14.79 -3.58
C HIS A 453 1.02 15.77 -3.64
N LYS A 454 1.06 16.72 -2.70
CA LYS A 454 2.14 17.74 -2.62
C LYS A 454 3.53 17.13 -2.39
N ALA A 455 3.62 16.01 -1.67
CA ALA A 455 4.90 15.32 -1.47
C ALA A 455 5.48 14.71 -2.76
N LEU A 456 4.65 14.54 -3.80
CA LEU A 456 5.06 14.02 -5.10
C LEU A 456 5.30 15.13 -6.14
N GLU A 457 4.88 16.37 -5.88
CA GLU A 457 5.12 17.51 -6.78
C GLU A 457 6.63 17.79 -6.90
N GLY A 458 7.08 18.04 -8.13
CA GLY A 458 8.49 18.31 -8.44
C GLY A 458 9.42 17.10 -8.37
N VAL A 459 8.90 15.91 -8.04
CA VAL A 459 9.71 14.69 -8.01
C VAL A 459 10.17 14.32 -9.42
N VAL A 460 11.45 13.99 -9.55
CA VAL A 460 12.05 13.61 -10.84
C VAL A 460 11.93 12.12 -11.12
N SER A 461 11.87 11.77 -12.40
CA SER A 461 11.71 10.38 -12.87
C SER A 461 12.79 9.40 -12.37
N ASP A 462 13.93 9.94 -11.92
CA ASP A 462 15.08 9.17 -11.43
C ASP A 462 14.84 8.44 -10.12
N VAL A 463 13.84 8.85 -9.33
CA VAL A 463 13.52 8.20 -8.03
C VAL A 463 13.01 6.78 -8.20
N SER A 464 12.36 6.48 -9.34
CA SER A 464 11.91 5.13 -9.68
C SER A 464 11.89 4.95 -11.21
N PRO A 465 13.06 4.65 -11.83
CA PRO A 465 13.15 4.52 -13.27
C PRO A 465 12.20 3.48 -13.87
N ILE A 466 11.94 2.38 -13.16
CA ILE A 466 11.02 1.32 -13.63
C ILE A 466 9.60 1.86 -13.86
N HIS A 467 9.12 2.76 -12.98
CA HIS A 467 7.81 3.38 -13.10
C HIS A 467 7.80 4.48 -14.17
N TRP A 468 8.78 5.38 -14.14
CA TRP A 468 8.69 6.65 -14.81
C TRP A 468 9.46 6.72 -16.12
N GLN A 469 10.54 5.91 -16.30
CA GLN A 469 11.39 5.94 -17.49
C GLN A 469 11.23 4.70 -18.37
N TYR A 470 10.87 3.55 -17.79
CA TYR A 470 10.92 2.26 -18.48
C TYR A 470 9.57 1.56 -18.65
N GLY A 471 8.47 2.31 -18.56
CA GLY A 471 7.20 1.94 -19.14
C GLY A 471 6.15 1.38 -18.18
N ALA A 472 6.43 1.13 -16.88
CA ALA A 472 5.38 0.67 -15.99
C ALA A 472 4.23 1.70 -15.84
N ILE A 473 4.56 2.99 -15.83
CA ILE A 473 3.58 4.10 -15.86
C ILE A 473 3.85 5.01 -17.05
N ALA A 474 5.12 5.39 -17.27
CA ALA A 474 5.52 6.38 -18.27
C ALA A 474 6.89 6.04 -18.89
N ARG A 475 7.25 6.83 -19.93
CA ARG A 475 8.56 6.81 -20.58
C ARG A 475 9.16 8.21 -20.60
N LEU A 476 9.33 8.78 -19.40
CA LEU A 476 9.99 10.07 -19.21
C LEU A 476 11.50 9.95 -19.45
N LYS A 477 12.11 11.05 -19.84
CA LYS A 477 13.57 11.16 -19.84
C LYS A 477 14.09 11.31 -18.42
N LYS A 478 15.36 10.97 -18.25
CA LYS A 478 16.06 11.20 -16.98
C LYS A 478 16.00 12.68 -16.59
N GLY A 479 15.65 12.97 -15.33
CA GLY A 479 15.54 14.32 -14.79
C GLY A 479 14.22 15.06 -15.11
N GLU A 480 13.33 14.49 -15.93
CA GLU A 480 11.98 15.05 -16.10
C GLU A 480 11.13 14.81 -14.84
N THR A 481 10.28 15.80 -14.49
CA THR A 481 9.35 15.67 -13.35
C THR A 481 8.15 14.81 -13.69
N ILE A 482 7.56 14.21 -12.66
CA ILE A 482 6.37 13.35 -12.78
C ILE A 482 5.05 14.13 -12.73
N ASP A 483 5.09 15.44 -12.59
CA ASP A 483 3.95 16.31 -12.28
C ASP A 483 2.76 16.11 -13.22
N LYS A 484 3.02 15.95 -14.52
CA LYS A 484 1.97 15.71 -15.52
C LYS A 484 1.20 14.40 -15.35
N TYR A 485 1.68 13.49 -14.49
CA TYR A 485 1.01 12.22 -14.20
C TYR A 485 0.27 12.22 -12.86
N LEU A 486 0.44 13.24 -12.00
CA LEU A 486 -0.15 13.24 -10.65
C LEU A 486 -1.68 13.18 -10.65
N HIS A 487 -2.34 13.78 -11.63
CA HIS A 487 -3.79 13.68 -11.82
C HIS A 487 -4.26 12.37 -12.47
N ASN A 488 -3.35 11.46 -12.74
CA ASN A 488 -3.59 10.12 -13.28
C ASN A 488 -3.79 9.07 -12.17
N GLY A 489 -3.61 9.50 -10.93
CA GLY A 489 -3.71 8.67 -9.74
C GLY A 489 -4.96 8.89 -8.93
#